data_034f1623cd476cd41d577b9ab6672e35
#
_entry.id   034f1623cd476cd41d577b9ab6672e35
#
_cell.length_a   1.000
_cell.length_b   1.000
_cell.length_c   1.000
_cell.angle_alpha   90.00
_cell.angle_beta   90.00
_cell.angle_gamma   90.00
#
_symmetry.space_group_name_H-M   'P 1'
#
loop_
_entity.id
_entity.type
_entity.pdbx_description
1 polymer ?
#
loop_
_entity_poly.entity_id
_entity_poly.type
_entity_poly.pdbx_seq_one_letter_code
_entity_poly.pdbx_strand_id
1 'polypeptide(L)'
;MSTSNFSDALVAKVREIYCTDQFIPLHAPRLGETEKSYLIDTIDSTFVSSVGKNVVEFEEAIAKYTGARFAVAVSSGTAALHVALHAIGVRAGDEVITTPLTFVATCNAISYCGGSPIFVDVDRSTLGWSPDSLDQFLEEYAEVRDDGL
;
A
#
# COMPACT_ATOMS: atom_id res chain seq x y z
N MET A 1 -9.87 -16.15 32.54
CA MET A 1 -10.94 -15.35 31.93
C MET A 1 -11.31 -16.03 30.62
N SER A 2 -12.60 -16.34 30.40
CA SER A 2 -13.05 -16.95 29.14
C SER A 2 -12.82 -15.94 28.00
N THR A 3 -12.41 -16.40 26.83
CA THR A 3 -12.17 -15.57 25.63
C THR A 3 -13.38 -14.73 25.24
N SER A 4 -14.60 -15.20 25.49
CA SER A 4 -15.85 -14.45 25.27
C SER A 4 -15.95 -13.17 26.11
N ASN A 5 -15.49 -13.22 27.36
CA ASN A 5 -15.58 -12.07 28.27
C ASN A 5 -14.61 -10.92 27.87
N PHE A 6 -13.45 -11.25 27.28
CA PHE A 6 -12.51 -10.23 26.78
C PHE A 6 -13.04 -9.54 25.51
N SER A 7 -13.55 -10.31 24.57
CA SER A 7 -14.10 -9.77 23.31
C SER A 7 -15.29 -8.84 23.56
N ASP A 8 -16.19 -9.22 24.45
CA ASP A 8 -17.36 -8.43 24.81
C ASP A 8 -16.97 -7.10 25.48
N ALA A 9 -15.99 -7.15 26.39
CA ALA A 9 -15.46 -5.96 27.06
C ALA A 9 -14.76 -5.03 26.06
N LEU A 10 -14.00 -5.55 25.11
CA LEU A 10 -13.35 -4.79 24.05
C LEU A 10 -14.38 -4.09 23.15
N VAL A 11 -15.38 -4.84 22.69
CA VAL A 11 -16.45 -4.27 21.84
C VAL A 11 -17.22 -3.19 22.58
N ALA A 12 -17.57 -3.41 23.86
CA ALA A 12 -18.24 -2.41 24.69
C ALA A 12 -17.39 -1.13 24.81
N LYS A 13 -16.07 -1.26 25.03
CA LYS A 13 -15.17 -0.10 25.11
C LYS A 13 -15.03 0.66 23.80
N VAL A 14 -14.97 -0.04 22.67
CA VAL A 14 -14.95 0.59 21.35
C VAL A 14 -16.25 1.37 21.09
N ARG A 15 -17.41 0.79 21.39
CA ARG A 15 -18.72 1.46 21.26
C ARG A 15 -18.85 2.69 22.14
N GLU A 16 -18.33 2.62 23.38
CA GLU A 16 -18.28 3.78 24.27
C GLU A 16 -17.44 4.93 23.67
N ILE A 17 -16.27 4.62 23.10
CA ILE A 17 -15.38 5.61 22.46
C ILE A 17 -16.06 6.29 21.26
N TYR A 18 -16.74 5.49 20.43
CA TYR A 18 -17.42 5.99 19.23
C TYR A 18 -18.84 6.52 19.50
N CYS A 19 -19.33 6.40 20.74
CA CYS A 19 -20.69 6.81 21.15
C CYS A 19 -21.78 6.24 20.24
N THR A 20 -21.68 4.96 19.87
CA THR A 20 -22.64 4.32 18.95
C THR A 20 -22.77 2.82 19.18
N ASP A 21 -24.00 2.31 19.01
CA ASP A 21 -24.30 0.88 18.97
C ASP A 21 -24.37 0.33 17.54
N GLN A 22 -24.20 1.21 16.55
CA GLN A 22 -24.23 0.82 15.15
C GLN A 22 -22.94 0.11 14.74
N PHE A 23 -22.92 -0.43 13.52
CA PHE A 23 -21.71 -1.01 12.95
C PHE A 23 -20.61 0.05 12.82
N ILE A 24 -19.45 -0.23 13.39
CA ILE A 24 -18.27 0.63 13.33
C ILE A 24 -17.34 0.00 12.28
N PRO A 25 -17.19 0.62 11.09
CA PRO A 25 -16.25 0.12 10.09
C PRO A 25 -14.82 0.33 10.56
N LEU A 26 -13.96 -0.64 10.30
CA LEU A 26 -12.54 -0.55 10.62
C LEU A 26 -11.89 0.64 9.88
N HIS A 27 -12.34 0.90 8.66
CA HIS A 27 -11.86 1.99 7.83
C HIS A 27 -13.00 2.50 6.94
N ALA A 28 -13.38 3.75 7.12
CA ALA A 28 -14.40 4.39 6.29
C ALA A 28 -13.82 5.65 5.64
N PRO A 29 -13.89 5.78 4.30
CA PRO A 29 -13.47 7.00 3.63
C PRO A 29 -14.43 8.15 4.02
N ARG A 30 -13.86 9.34 4.22
CA ARG A 30 -14.63 10.57 4.40
C ARG A 30 -14.54 11.38 3.13
N LEU A 31 -15.67 11.48 2.44
CA LEU A 31 -15.80 12.23 1.19
C LEU A 31 -16.70 13.44 1.46
N GLY A 32 -16.29 14.61 1.02
CA GLY A 32 -16.97 15.88 1.20
C GLY A 32 -17.52 16.45 -0.11
N GLU A 33 -17.84 17.75 -0.06
CA GLU A 33 -18.35 18.47 -1.24
C GLU A 33 -17.27 18.70 -2.29
N THR A 34 -16.00 18.78 -1.88
CA THR A 34 -14.87 18.91 -2.81
C THR A 34 -14.74 17.71 -3.72
N GLU A 35 -14.77 16.49 -3.16
CA GLU A 35 -14.68 15.25 -3.93
C GLU A 35 -15.89 15.10 -4.87
N LYS A 36 -17.08 15.49 -4.39
CA LYS A 36 -18.29 15.48 -5.21
C LYS A 36 -18.19 16.46 -6.39
N SER A 37 -17.65 17.68 -6.17
CA SER A 37 -17.51 18.65 -7.24
C SER A 37 -16.54 18.15 -8.32
N TYR A 38 -15.40 17.56 -7.95
CA TYR A 38 -14.48 16.96 -8.92
C TYR A 38 -15.13 15.84 -9.76
N LEU A 39 -15.98 15.02 -9.14
CA LEU A 39 -16.71 13.97 -9.86
C LEU A 39 -17.73 14.58 -10.82
N ILE A 40 -18.49 15.58 -10.40
CA ILE A 40 -19.49 16.27 -11.24
C ILE A 40 -18.77 16.93 -12.42
N ASP A 41 -17.72 17.71 -12.18
CA ASP A 41 -16.93 18.38 -13.20
C ASP A 41 -16.36 17.37 -14.22
N THR A 42 -15.91 16.21 -13.76
CA THR A 42 -15.40 15.15 -14.62
C THR A 42 -16.50 14.60 -15.52
N ILE A 43 -17.69 14.34 -14.99
CA ILE A 43 -18.85 13.85 -15.75
C ILE A 43 -19.31 14.90 -16.76
N ASP A 44 -19.45 16.15 -16.34
CA ASP A 44 -19.92 17.25 -17.19
C ASP A 44 -18.93 17.55 -18.33
N SER A 45 -17.63 17.38 -18.08
CA SER A 45 -16.59 17.52 -19.10
C SER A 45 -16.60 16.40 -20.14
N THR A 46 -17.29 15.30 -19.87
CA THR A 46 -17.27 14.04 -20.66
C THR A 46 -15.93 13.31 -20.72
N PHE A 47 -14.86 13.84 -20.11
CA PHE A 47 -13.55 13.21 -20.03
C PHE A 47 -13.47 12.20 -18.86
N VAL A 48 -14.28 11.15 -18.94
CA VAL A 48 -14.29 10.04 -17.98
C VAL A 48 -13.33 8.94 -18.45
N SER A 49 -12.02 9.26 -18.45
CA SER A 49 -10.98 8.34 -18.92
C SER A 49 -9.67 8.52 -18.16
N SER A 50 -8.64 7.73 -18.53
CA SER A 50 -7.27 7.89 -18.02
C SER A 50 -6.57 9.17 -18.52
N VAL A 51 -7.21 9.93 -19.40
CA VAL A 51 -6.70 11.20 -19.93
C VAL A 51 -7.73 12.29 -19.61
N GLY A 52 -7.42 13.12 -18.62
CA GLY A 52 -8.32 14.19 -18.22
C GLY A 52 -7.60 15.21 -17.35
N LYS A 53 -8.19 16.42 -17.24
CA LYS A 53 -7.63 17.52 -16.47
C LYS A 53 -7.27 17.10 -15.04
N ASN A 54 -8.18 16.41 -14.35
CA ASN A 54 -7.99 16.00 -12.98
C ASN A 54 -6.85 14.97 -12.80
N VAL A 55 -6.57 14.15 -13.82
CA VAL A 55 -5.42 13.21 -13.81
C VAL A 55 -4.12 14.00 -13.88
N VAL A 56 -4.01 14.95 -14.79
CA VAL A 56 -2.82 15.80 -14.95
C VAL A 56 -2.57 16.62 -13.69
N GLU A 57 -3.61 17.29 -13.15
CA GLU A 57 -3.49 18.07 -11.91
C GLU A 57 -3.06 17.21 -10.71
N PHE A 58 -3.55 15.96 -10.62
CA PHE A 58 -3.14 15.01 -9.58
C PHE A 58 -1.66 14.63 -9.72
N GLU A 59 -1.21 14.29 -10.94
CA GLU A 59 0.19 13.93 -11.21
C GLU A 59 1.13 15.09 -10.89
N GLU A 60 0.80 16.30 -11.32
CA GLU A 60 1.57 17.52 -11.02
C GLU A 60 1.62 17.80 -9.49
N ALA A 61 0.48 17.66 -8.80
CA ALA A 61 0.41 17.87 -7.37
C ALA A 61 1.28 16.86 -6.59
N ILE A 62 1.23 15.58 -6.96
CA ILE A 62 2.06 14.53 -6.35
C ILE A 62 3.54 14.77 -6.64
N ALA A 63 3.92 15.06 -7.89
CA ALA A 63 5.29 15.36 -8.26
C ALA A 63 5.83 16.55 -7.43
N LYS A 64 5.05 17.63 -7.32
CA LYS A 64 5.41 18.81 -6.52
C LYS A 64 5.52 18.49 -5.03
N TYR A 65 4.58 17.72 -4.48
CA TYR A 65 4.56 17.38 -3.05
C TYR A 65 5.74 16.52 -2.65
N THR A 66 6.11 15.55 -3.47
CA THR A 66 7.19 14.60 -3.19
C THR A 66 8.58 15.12 -3.63
N GLY A 67 8.64 16.18 -4.44
CA GLY A 67 9.86 16.64 -5.09
C GLY A 67 10.34 15.73 -6.24
N ALA A 68 9.52 14.76 -6.65
CA ALA A 68 9.81 13.91 -7.79
C ALA A 68 9.70 14.69 -9.10
N ARG A 69 10.51 14.31 -10.09
CA ARG A 69 10.47 14.95 -11.40
C ARG A 69 9.18 14.66 -12.17
N PHE A 70 8.63 13.48 -11.97
CA PHE A 70 7.40 13.01 -12.60
C PHE A 70 6.59 12.16 -11.63
N ALA A 71 5.28 12.15 -11.80
CA ALA A 71 4.35 11.21 -11.21
C ALA A 71 3.44 10.65 -12.30
N VAL A 72 2.99 9.42 -12.13
CA VAL A 72 2.08 8.75 -13.07
C VAL A 72 0.92 8.17 -12.27
N ALA A 73 -0.29 8.60 -12.59
CA ALA A 73 -1.51 8.10 -11.98
C ALA A 73 -1.87 6.72 -12.53
N VAL A 74 -2.22 5.82 -11.63
CA VAL A 74 -2.70 4.47 -11.94
C VAL A 74 -3.98 4.17 -11.17
N SER A 75 -4.69 3.12 -11.57
CA SER A 75 -6.02 2.80 -11.02
C SER A 75 -6.04 2.40 -9.55
N SER A 76 -4.90 1.96 -8.99
CA SER A 76 -4.79 1.53 -7.58
C SER A 76 -3.34 1.46 -7.13
N GLY A 77 -3.12 1.42 -5.79
CA GLY A 77 -1.79 1.19 -5.23
C GLY A 77 -1.19 -0.17 -5.63
N THR A 78 -2.01 -1.20 -5.80
CA THR A 78 -1.56 -2.50 -6.32
C THR A 78 -1.01 -2.37 -7.73
N ALA A 79 -1.70 -1.63 -8.60
CA ALA A 79 -1.23 -1.36 -9.96
C ALA A 79 0.06 -0.54 -9.95
N ALA A 80 0.17 0.44 -9.04
CA ALA A 80 1.40 1.24 -8.88
C ALA A 80 2.60 0.36 -8.51
N LEU A 81 2.45 -0.51 -7.51
CA LEU A 81 3.50 -1.44 -7.10
C LEU A 81 3.88 -2.40 -8.24
N HIS A 82 2.89 -2.97 -8.93
CA HIS A 82 3.15 -3.88 -10.04
C HIS A 82 3.92 -3.20 -11.18
N VAL A 83 3.49 -2.00 -11.61
CA VAL A 83 4.18 -1.24 -12.66
C VAL A 83 5.58 -0.84 -12.23
N ALA A 84 5.78 -0.43 -10.98
CA ALA A 84 7.09 -0.07 -10.45
C ALA A 84 8.05 -1.25 -10.45
N LEU A 85 7.62 -2.41 -9.93
CA LEU A 85 8.41 -3.65 -9.93
C LEU A 85 8.76 -4.11 -11.35
N HIS A 86 7.79 -4.05 -12.27
CA HIS A 86 8.03 -4.38 -13.67
C HIS A 86 9.02 -3.41 -14.33
N ALA A 87 8.93 -2.12 -14.03
CA ALA A 87 9.79 -1.08 -14.61
C ALA A 87 11.26 -1.22 -14.15
N ILE A 88 11.50 -1.69 -12.92
CA ILE A 88 12.86 -1.97 -12.42
C ILE A 88 13.38 -3.35 -12.84
N GLY A 89 12.59 -4.13 -13.58
CA GLY A 89 13.01 -5.38 -14.21
C GLY A 89 12.74 -6.64 -13.40
N VAL A 90 11.90 -6.61 -12.37
CA VAL A 90 11.51 -7.84 -11.63
C VAL A 90 10.80 -8.81 -12.57
N ARG A 91 11.22 -10.06 -12.56
CA ARG A 91 10.79 -11.13 -13.46
C ARG A 91 10.70 -12.48 -12.75
N ALA A 92 10.24 -13.48 -13.46
CA ALA A 92 10.15 -14.84 -12.94
C ALA A 92 11.52 -15.38 -12.48
N GLY A 93 11.55 -15.87 -11.24
CA GLY A 93 12.74 -16.38 -10.59
C GLY A 93 13.46 -15.37 -9.68
N ASP A 94 13.07 -14.09 -9.72
CA ASP A 94 13.62 -13.10 -8.79
C ASP A 94 13.00 -13.25 -7.41
N GLU A 95 13.78 -12.97 -6.39
CA GLU A 95 13.36 -12.88 -5.00
C GLU A 95 13.27 -11.40 -4.58
N VAL A 96 12.14 -11.01 -4.02
CA VAL A 96 11.89 -9.62 -3.58
C VAL A 96 11.63 -9.59 -2.10
N ILE A 97 12.54 -8.97 -1.35
CA ILE A 97 12.42 -8.87 0.10
C ILE A 97 11.28 -7.90 0.47
N THR A 98 10.44 -8.34 1.40
CA THR A 98 9.32 -7.57 1.94
C THR A 98 9.09 -7.92 3.40
N THR A 99 8.09 -7.31 4.05
CA THR A 99 7.72 -7.64 5.44
C THR A 99 6.42 -8.43 5.48
N PRO A 100 6.22 -9.32 6.48
CA PRO A 100 4.95 -10.01 6.66
C PRO A 100 3.83 -9.07 7.16
N LEU A 101 4.17 -7.98 7.83
CA LEU A 101 3.22 -6.96 8.28
C LEU A 101 2.99 -5.93 7.18
N THR A 102 2.24 -6.32 6.16
CA THR A 102 1.89 -5.47 5.02
C THR A 102 0.51 -5.84 4.48
N PHE A 103 -0.07 -4.96 3.66
CA PHE A 103 -1.25 -5.33 2.91
C PHE A 103 -0.89 -6.33 1.81
N VAL A 104 -1.74 -7.33 1.59
CA VAL A 104 -1.50 -8.42 0.63
C VAL A 104 -1.15 -7.96 -0.79
N ALA A 105 -1.53 -6.73 -1.15
CA ALA A 105 -1.20 -6.13 -2.43
C ALA A 105 0.32 -6.07 -2.71
N THR A 106 1.15 -5.94 -1.68
CA THR A 106 2.61 -5.94 -1.82
C THR A 106 3.10 -7.30 -2.36
N CYS A 107 2.68 -8.39 -1.72
CA CYS A 107 3.04 -9.73 -2.16
C CYS A 107 2.42 -10.08 -3.53
N ASN A 108 1.18 -9.65 -3.76
CA ASN A 108 0.51 -9.87 -5.05
C ASN A 108 1.24 -9.16 -6.19
N ALA A 109 1.69 -7.92 -5.99
CA ALA A 109 2.43 -7.19 -7.01
C ALA A 109 3.75 -7.87 -7.40
N ILE A 110 4.46 -8.43 -6.41
CA ILE A 110 5.68 -9.24 -6.64
C ILE A 110 5.33 -10.49 -7.46
N SER A 111 4.29 -11.21 -7.04
CA SER A 111 3.85 -12.43 -7.72
C SER A 111 3.34 -12.17 -9.15
N TYR A 112 2.73 -11.02 -9.41
CA TYR A 112 2.30 -10.63 -10.76
C TYR A 112 3.48 -10.42 -11.72
N CYS A 113 4.65 -10.03 -11.20
CA CYS A 113 5.89 -9.99 -11.97
C CYS A 113 6.53 -11.38 -12.15
N GLY A 114 6.00 -12.42 -11.49
CA GLY A 114 6.59 -13.76 -11.46
C GLY A 114 7.68 -13.92 -10.39
N GLY A 115 7.94 -12.91 -9.58
CA GLY A 115 8.88 -12.96 -8.48
C GLY A 115 8.31 -13.66 -7.24
N SER A 116 9.18 -14.01 -6.32
CA SER A 116 8.86 -14.64 -5.03
C SER A 116 9.05 -13.65 -3.89
N PRO A 117 8.02 -13.36 -3.07
CA PRO A 117 8.19 -12.52 -1.89
C PRO A 117 8.97 -13.28 -0.81
N ILE A 118 10.04 -12.68 -0.33
CA ILE A 118 10.86 -13.15 0.79
C ILE A 118 10.55 -12.28 2.01
N PHE A 119 10.20 -12.90 3.13
CA PHE A 119 9.77 -12.18 4.31
C PHE A 119 10.91 -11.98 5.31
N VAL A 120 11.16 -10.73 5.66
CA VAL A 120 12.05 -10.32 6.74
C VAL A 120 11.23 -9.62 7.83
N ASP A 121 11.55 -9.88 9.09
CA ASP A 121 10.74 -9.43 10.23
C ASP A 121 10.70 -7.90 10.36
N VAL A 122 9.75 -7.42 11.13
CA VAL A 122 9.53 -6.00 11.41
C VAL A 122 10.15 -5.59 12.74
N ASP A 123 10.56 -4.35 12.83
CA ASP A 123 10.92 -3.72 14.10
C ASP A 123 9.68 -3.46 14.95
N ARG A 124 9.72 -3.86 16.22
CA ARG A 124 8.55 -3.79 17.11
C ARG A 124 8.15 -2.37 17.49
N SER A 125 9.06 -1.42 17.40
CA SER A 125 8.82 -0.03 17.77
C SER A 125 8.22 0.78 16.63
N THR A 126 8.67 0.52 15.40
CA THR A 126 8.27 1.28 14.22
C THR A 126 7.24 0.56 13.37
N LEU A 127 7.11 -0.76 13.51
CA LEU A 127 6.33 -1.67 12.65
C LEU A 127 6.77 -1.63 11.16
N GLY A 128 7.88 -0.98 10.87
CA GLY A 128 8.57 -1.03 9.59
C GLY A 128 9.58 -2.18 9.54
N TRP A 129 10.41 -2.19 8.51
CA TRP A 129 11.49 -3.18 8.39
C TRP A 129 12.41 -3.13 9.59
N SER A 130 12.82 -4.31 10.08
CA SER A 130 13.89 -4.43 11.06
C SER A 130 15.25 -4.44 10.32
N PRO A 131 16.09 -3.41 10.48
CA PRO A 131 17.42 -3.41 9.89
C PRO A 131 18.27 -4.61 10.34
N ASP A 132 18.19 -4.95 11.64
CA ASP A 132 18.94 -6.07 12.21
C ASP A 132 18.50 -7.41 11.60
N SER A 133 17.19 -7.62 11.42
CA SER A 133 16.66 -8.83 10.80
C SER A 133 17.02 -8.92 9.32
N LEU A 134 17.05 -7.77 8.63
CA LEU A 134 17.47 -7.72 7.23
C LEU A 134 18.94 -8.04 7.09
N ASP A 135 19.79 -7.45 7.94
CA ASP A 135 21.23 -7.68 7.93
C ASP A 135 21.56 -9.15 8.20
N GLN A 136 20.96 -9.71 9.24
CA GLN A 136 21.10 -11.15 9.54
C GLN A 136 20.65 -12.05 8.37
N PHE A 137 19.51 -11.73 7.76
CA PHE A 137 19.01 -12.49 6.61
C PHE A 137 19.98 -12.44 5.43
N LEU A 138 20.50 -11.25 5.11
CA LEU A 138 21.45 -11.08 4.01
C LEU A 138 22.79 -11.81 4.28
N GLU A 139 23.29 -11.77 5.51
CA GLU A 139 24.50 -12.51 5.88
C GLU A 139 24.33 -14.03 5.79
N GLU A 140 23.15 -14.55 6.14
CA GLU A 140 22.91 -16.01 6.21
C GLU A 140 22.50 -16.61 4.87
N TYR A 141 21.73 -15.88 4.06
CA TYR A 141 21.06 -16.45 2.87
C TYR A 141 21.39 -15.76 1.55
N ALA A 142 21.94 -14.54 1.55
CA ALA A 142 22.19 -13.83 0.31
C ALA A 142 23.53 -14.20 -0.30
N GLU A 143 23.55 -14.37 -1.62
CA GLU A 143 24.76 -14.53 -2.39
C GLU A 143 24.96 -13.34 -3.33
N VAL A 144 26.14 -12.74 -3.28
CA VAL A 144 26.51 -11.68 -4.23
C VAL A 144 26.94 -12.35 -5.55
N ARG A 145 26.26 -12.00 -6.63
CA ARG A 145 26.53 -12.50 -7.97
C ARG A 145 27.33 -11.50 -8.79
N ASP A 146 28.11 -11.99 -9.75
CA ASP A 146 28.94 -11.15 -10.63
C ASP A 146 28.12 -10.23 -11.55
N ASP A 147 26.86 -10.60 -11.83
CA ASP A 147 25.90 -9.80 -12.61
C ASP A 147 25.18 -8.73 -11.80
N GLY A 148 25.47 -8.62 -10.50
CA GLY A 148 24.90 -7.62 -9.60
C GLY A 148 23.43 -7.83 -9.23
N LEU A 149 22.90 -9.00 -9.51
CA LEU A 149 21.50 -9.39 -9.23
C LEU A 149 21.42 -10.54 -8.23
#